data_5a507d108890afe0dc0d2e824f1371df
#
_entry.id   5a507d108890afe0dc0d2e824f1371df
#
_cell.length_a   1.000
_cell.length_b   1.000
_cell.length_c   1.000
_cell.angle_alpha   90.00
_cell.angle_beta   90.00
_cell.angle_gamma   90.00
#
_symmetry.space_group_name_H-M   'P 1'
#
loop_
_entity.id
_entity.type
_entity.pdbx_description
1 polymer ?
#
loop_
_entity_poly.entity_id
_entity_poly.type
_entity_poly.pdbx_seq_one_letter_code
_entity_poly.pdbx_strand_id
1 'polypeptide(L)'
;YRIIGGVSHAVVHLFAALVLAWLAARFTTEWLGLEFGGIAQLLIAGALVFVCGGVVGGVLLGLYLLISVQVFGRHSNEAFSSLRIQDYKQWLRMHFAADGTLTIFAIGIDRVPRRTPDDPRATPPPLIENVVLQR
;
A
#
# COMPACT_ATOMS: atom_id res chain seq x y z
N TYR A 1 -12.38 17.30 4.85
CA TYR A 1 -12.03 15.89 5.06
C TYR A 1 -10.52 15.65 5.14
N ARG A 2 -9.70 16.12 4.17
CA ARG A 2 -8.24 15.81 4.09
C ARG A 2 -7.48 16.17 5.37
N ILE A 3 -7.70 17.36 5.89
CA ILE A 3 -7.03 17.82 7.12
C ILE A 3 -7.57 17.06 8.34
N ILE A 4 -8.89 17.01 8.49
CA ILE A 4 -9.53 16.35 9.64
C ILE A 4 -9.18 14.86 9.68
N GLY A 5 -9.30 14.16 8.55
CA GLY A 5 -8.95 12.74 8.46
C GLY A 5 -7.47 12.48 8.78
N GLY A 6 -6.57 13.29 8.22
CA GLY A 6 -5.13 13.16 8.50
C GLY A 6 -4.78 13.45 9.96
N VAL A 7 -5.33 14.51 10.54
CA VAL A 7 -5.11 14.87 11.96
C VAL A 7 -5.68 13.78 12.88
N SER A 8 -6.91 13.33 12.63
CA SER A 8 -7.52 12.27 13.45
C SER A 8 -6.70 10.98 13.40
N HIS A 9 -6.22 10.60 12.21
CA HIS A 9 -5.37 9.42 12.04
C HIS A 9 -4.04 9.56 12.82
N ALA A 10 -3.39 10.71 12.72
CA ALA A 10 -2.15 10.98 13.45
C ALA A 10 -2.36 10.95 14.97
N VAL A 11 -3.43 11.57 15.47
CA VAL A 11 -3.77 11.57 16.90
C VAL A 11 -4.02 10.16 17.43
N VAL A 12 -4.78 9.34 16.70
CA VAL A 12 -5.05 7.95 17.09
C VAL A 12 -3.76 7.12 17.14
N HIS A 13 -2.87 7.29 16.14
CA HIS A 13 -1.57 6.59 16.14
C HIS A 13 -0.68 7.02 17.29
N LEU A 14 -0.59 8.33 17.55
CA LEU A 14 0.19 8.85 18.68
C LEU A 14 -0.34 8.32 20.00
N PHE A 15 -1.66 8.34 20.19
CA PHE A 15 -2.28 7.80 21.41
C PHE A 15 -1.99 6.32 21.59
N ALA A 16 -2.15 5.52 20.52
CA ALA A 16 -1.85 4.09 20.56
C ALA A 16 -0.37 3.82 20.86
N ALA A 17 0.55 4.60 20.30
CA ALA A 17 1.99 4.48 20.58
C ALA A 17 2.31 4.78 22.05
N LEU A 18 1.72 5.85 22.63
CA LEU A 18 1.89 6.20 24.04
C LEU A 18 1.34 5.12 24.97
N VAL A 19 0.16 4.57 24.66
CA VAL A 19 -0.44 3.48 25.45
C VAL A 19 0.43 2.23 25.38
N LEU A 20 0.92 1.86 24.20
CA LEU A 20 1.80 0.70 24.04
C LEU A 20 3.13 0.91 24.79
N ALA A 21 3.73 2.06 24.70
CA ALA A 21 4.96 2.37 25.44
C ALA A 21 4.74 2.29 26.95
N TRP A 22 3.64 2.83 27.46
CA TRP A 22 3.27 2.75 28.86
C TRP A 22 3.04 1.31 29.31
N LEU A 23 2.28 0.50 28.53
CA LEU A 23 2.04 -0.92 28.82
C LEU A 23 3.34 -1.74 28.81
N ALA A 24 4.22 -1.51 27.83
CA ALA A 24 5.51 -2.17 27.75
C ALA A 24 6.42 -1.82 28.93
N ALA A 25 6.45 -0.53 29.33
CA ALA A 25 7.20 -0.10 30.51
C ALA A 25 6.67 -0.78 31.79
N ARG A 26 5.37 -0.78 31.99
CA ARG A 26 4.76 -1.46 33.15
C ARG A 26 5.01 -2.96 33.15
N PHE A 27 4.82 -3.61 32.02
CA PHE A 27 5.07 -5.04 31.89
C PHE A 27 6.52 -5.39 32.26
N THR A 28 7.50 -4.64 31.72
CA THR A 28 8.90 -4.92 31.97
C THR A 28 9.34 -4.63 33.42
N THR A 29 8.76 -3.62 34.07
CA THR A 29 9.12 -3.27 35.46
C THR A 29 8.33 -4.09 36.48
N GLU A 30 7.00 -4.22 36.34
CA GLU A 30 6.14 -4.85 37.36
C GLU A 30 6.11 -6.38 37.25
N TRP A 31 6.15 -6.92 36.03
CA TRP A 31 6.04 -8.38 35.81
C TRP A 31 7.40 -9.04 35.65
N LEU A 32 8.35 -8.39 34.97
CA LEU A 32 9.69 -8.94 34.78
C LEU A 32 10.67 -8.46 35.85
N GLY A 33 10.28 -7.51 36.71
CA GLY A 33 11.11 -7.01 37.79
C GLY A 33 12.37 -6.25 37.34
N LEU A 34 12.37 -5.71 36.11
CA LEU A 34 13.52 -5.00 35.59
C LEU A 34 13.56 -3.56 36.12
N GLU A 35 14.79 -3.07 36.36
CA GLU A 35 15.01 -1.69 36.78
C GLU A 35 14.57 -0.72 35.69
N PHE A 36 13.72 0.27 36.05
CA PHE A 36 13.27 1.28 35.11
C PHE A 36 14.42 2.12 34.59
N GLY A 37 14.52 2.26 33.27
CA GLY A 37 15.62 2.96 32.60
C GLY A 37 16.89 2.11 32.44
N GLY A 38 16.91 0.88 32.95
CA GLY A 38 18.01 -0.06 32.70
C GLY A 38 18.06 -0.54 31.25
N ILE A 39 19.25 -0.90 30.76
CA ILE A 39 19.45 -1.33 29.35
C ILE A 39 18.55 -2.51 28.99
N ALA A 40 18.44 -3.52 29.86
CA ALA A 40 17.58 -4.68 29.60
C ALA A 40 16.11 -4.29 29.49
N GLN A 41 15.64 -3.41 30.38
CA GLN A 41 14.26 -2.90 30.34
C GLN A 41 13.98 -2.14 29.04
N LEU A 42 14.89 -1.24 28.63
CA LEU A 42 14.74 -0.45 27.41
C LEU A 42 14.71 -1.33 26.14
N LEU A 43 15.59 -2.33 26.07
CA LEU A 43 15.64 -3.25 24.92
C LEU A 43 14.36 -4.10 24.82
N ILE A 44 13.90 -4.67 25.92
CA ILE A 44 12.71 -5.53 25.95
C ILE A 44 11.47 -4.69 25.71
N ALA A 45 11.31 -3.55 26.37
CA ALA A 45 10.19 -2.64 26.14
C ALA A 45 10.18 -2.12 24.69
N GLY A 46 11.34 -1.77 24.13
CA GLY A 46 11.49 -1.36 22.75
C GLY A 46 11.07 -2.46 21.75
N ALA A 47 11.50 -3.70 22.00
CA ALA A 47 11.09 -4.85 21.17
C ALA A 47 9.58 -5.11 21.23
N LEU A 48 8.97 -5.01 22.42
CA LEU A 48 7.53 -5.13 22.60
C LEU A 48 6.77 -4.03 21.85
N VAL A 49 7.20 -2.77 21.99
CA VAL A 49 6.59 -1.65 21.27
C VAL A 49 6.74 -1.81 19.76
N PHE A 50 7.90 -2.29 19.29
CA PHE A 50 8.11 -2.53 17.86
C PHE A 50 7.16 -3.58 17.29
N VAL A 51 7.08 -4.75 17.92
CA VAL A 51 6.23 -5.85 17.44
C VAL A 51 4.75 -5.52 17.59
N CYS A 52 4.31 -5.13 18.79
CA CYS A 52 2.91 -4.78 19.05
C CYS A 52 2.49 -3.53 18.29
N GLY A 53 3.38 -2.55 18.18
CA GLY A 53 3.15 -1.32 17.42
C GLY A 53 2.98 -1.58 15.93
N GLY A 54 3.74 -2.51 15.37
CA GLY A 54 3.55 -2.95 13.98
C GLY A 54 2.16 -3.53 13.74
N VAL A 55 1.70 -4.40 14.63
CA VAL A 55 0.35 -4.99 14.54
C VAL A 55 -0.74 -3.94 14.74
N VAL A 56 -0.68 -3.18 15.83
CA VAL A 56 -1.71 -2.16 16.14
C VAL A 56 -1.71 -1.06 15.09
N GLY A 57 -0.54 -0.58 14.67
CA GLY A 57 -0.42 0.44 13.64
C GLY A 57 -0.96 -0.04 12.28
N GLY A 58 -0.68 -1.30 11.91
CA GLY A 58 -1.24 -1.91 10.71
C GLY A 58 -2.76 -2.00 10.74
N VAL A 59 -3.35 -2.41 11.87
CA VAL A 59 -4.81 -2.44 12.05
C VAL A 59 -5.40 -1.03 11.97
N LEU A 60 -4.81 -0.05 12.64
CA LEU A 60 -5.27 1.35 12.60
C LEU A 60 -5.21 1.94 11.19
N LEU A 61 -4.12 1.69 10.45
CA LEU A 61 -4.00 2.10 9.06
C LEU A 61 -5.04 1.41 8.18
N GLY A 62 -5.22 0.10 8.34
CA GLY A 62 -6.21 -0.68 7.61
C GLY A 62 -7.64 -0.17 7.85
N LEU A 63 -8.01 0.10 9.08
CA LEU A 63 -9.31 0.69 9.43
C LEU A 63 -9.48 2.10 8.87
N TYR A 64 -8.44 2.93 8.95
CA TYR A 64 -8.46 4.25 8.33
C TYR A 64 -8.69 4.19 6.82
N LEU A 65 -7.97 3.32 6.11
CA LEU A 65 -8.14 3.13 4.68
C LEU A 65 -9.53 2.54 4.35
N LEU A 66 -10.00 1.58 5.13
CA LEU A 66 -11.32 0.99 4.95
C LEU A 66 -12.42 2.06 5.04
N ILE A 67 -12.43 2.85 6.10
CA ILE A 67 -13.40 3.94 6.30
C ILE A 67 -13.25 4.99 5.19
N SER A 68 -12.01 5.38 4.89
CA SER A 68 -11.71 6.39 3.88
C SER A 68 -12.19 5.99 2.48
N VAL A 69 -12.02 4.73 2.11
CA VAL A 69 -12.46 4.20 0.81
C VAL A 69 -13.97 4.00 0.77
N GLN A 70 -14.53 3.34 1.80
CA GLN A 70 -15.94 2.92 1.78
C GLN A 70 -16.91 4.08 2.04
N VAL A 71 -16.56 4.97 2.96
CA VAL A 71 -17.46 6.08 3.34
C VAL A 71 -17.18 7.33 2.52
N PHE A 72 -15.91 7.67 2.31
CA PHE A 72 -15.53 8.93 1.67
C PHE A 72 -15.05 8.80 0.22
N GLY A 73 -14.88 7.57 -0.30
CA GLY A 73 -14.38 7.32 -1.66
C GLY A 73 -12.97 7.85 -1.91
N ARG A 74 -12.13 7.94 -0.87
CA ARG A 74 -10.77 8.50 -0.90
C ARG A 74 -9.72 7.42 -0.65
N HIS A 75 -8.45 7.74 -0.95
CA HIS A 75 -7.31 6.85 -0.69
C HIS A 75 -7.40 5.46 -1.35
N SER A 76 -8.11 5.37 -2.48
CA SER A 76 -8.23 4.11 -3.22
C SER A 76 -6.90 3.66 -3.84
N ASN A 77 -6.02 4.60 -4.20
CA ASN A 77 -4.71 4.26 -4.75
C ASN A 77 -3.80 3.65 -3.66
N GLU A 78 -3.85 4.20 -2.46
CA GLU A 78 -3.10 3.70 -1.31
C GLU A 78 -3.62 2.34 -0.84
N ALA A 79 -4.95 2.16 -0.84
CA ALA A 79 -5.57 0.90 -0.42
C ALA A 79 -5.42 -0.24 -1.44
N PHE A 80 -5.48 0.09 -2.74
CA PHE A 80 -5.56 -0.92 -3.81
C PHE A 80 -4.45 -0.82 -4.86
N SER A 81 -3.49 0.09 -4.70
CA SER A 81 -2.37 0.26 -5.64
C SER A 81 -2.82 0.28 -7.10
N SER A 82 -3.72 1.16 -7.48
CA SER A 82 -4.31 1.25 -8.82
C SER A 82 -5.23 0.08 -9.26
N LEU A 83 -5.38 -0.97 -8.48
CA LEU A 83 -6.28 -2.10 -8.79
C LEU A 83 -7.76 -1.74 -8.78
N ARG A 84 -8.13 -0.60 -8.21
CA ARG A 84 -9.51 -0.11 -8.25
C ARG A 84 -10.01 0.13 -9.67
N ILE A 85 -9.13 0.61 -10.56
CA ILE A 85 -9.45 0.80 -11.97
C ILE A 85 -9.03 -0.48 -12.70
N GLN A 86 -10.00 -1.30 -13.07
CA GLN A 86 -9.76 -2.54 -13.81
C GLN A 86 -9.51 -2.27 -15.30
N ASP A 87 -10.07 -1.20 -15.82
CA ASP A 87 -9.93 -0.76 -17.21
C ASP A 87 -8.61 -0.01 -17.45
N TYR A 88 -8.38 0.43 -18.67
CA TYR A 88 -7.20 1.20 -19.10
C TYR A 88 -5.87 0.49 -18.81
N LYS A 89 -5.83 -0.83 -19.01
CA LYS A 89 -4.59 -1.60 -18.86
C LYS A 89 -3.69 -1.40 -20.06
N GLN A 90 -2.39 -1.29 -19.79
CA GLN A 90 -1.38 -1.13 -20.83
C GLN A 90 -0.13 -1.94 -20.50
N TRP A 91 0.59 -2.34 -21.56
CA TRP A 91 1.89 -2.98 -21.43
C TRP A 91 2.76 -2.60 -22.63
N LEU A 92 4.06 -2.77 -22.46
CA LEU A 92 5.04 -2.52 -23.49
C LEU A 92 5.58 -3.86 -24.01
N ARG A 93 5.61 -4.01 -25.32
CA ARG A 93 6.34 -5.08 -25.99
C ARG A 93 7.57 -4.48 -26.67
N MET A 94 8.75 -5.00 -26.37
CA MET A 94 10.01 -4.57 -26.95
C MET A 94 10.53 -5.62 -27.91
N HIS A 95 10.98 -5.18 -29.09
CA HIS A 95 11.63 -6.02 -30.08
C HIS A 95 13.02 -5.44 -30.36
N PHE A 96 14.05 -6.24 -30.14
CA PHE A 96 15.42 -5.93 -30.47
C PHE A 96 15.77 -6.67 -31.77
N ALA A 97 16.04 -5.93 -32.83
CA ALA A 97 16.44 -6.49 -34.10
C ALA A 97 17.97 -6.77 -34.12
N ALA A 98 18.42 -7.65 -35.01
CA ALA A 98 19.84 -8.01 -35.14
C ALA A 98 20.74 -6.84 -35.54
N ASP A 99 20.19 -5.80 -36.15
CA ASP A 99 20.90 -4.58 -36.56
C ASP A 99 21.04 -3.55 -35.41
N GLY A 100 20.54 -3.91 -34.20
CA GLY A 100 20.55 -3.03 -33.02
C GLY A 100 19.35 -2.10 -32.91
N THR A 101 18.39 -2.17 -33.84
CA THR A 101 17.16 -1.39 -33.77
C THR A 101 16.28 -1.88 -32.63
N LEU A 102 15.79 -0.97 -31.79
CA LEU A 102 14.81 -1.24 -30.76
C LEU A 102 13.45 -0.68 -31.19
N THR A 103 12.47 -1.57 -31.30
CA THR A 103 11.07 -1.17 -31.52
C THR A 103 10.27 -1.40 -30.25
N ILE A 104 9.55 -0.38 -29.78
CA ILE A 104 8.69 -0.43 -28.61
C ILE A 104 7.24 -0.29 -29.08
N PHE A 105 6.43 -1.28 -28.74
CA PHE A 105 4.98 -1.27 -28.99
C PHE A 105 4.25 -1.01 -27.69
N ALA A 106 3.59 0.13 -27.58
CA ALA A 106 2.69 0.44 -26.49
C ALA A 106 1.30 -0.14 -26.81
N ILE A 107 0.91 -1.18 -26.10
CA ILE A 107 -0.34 -1.89 -26.32
C ILE A 107 -1.25 -1.64 -25.13
N GLY A 108 -2.50 -1.23 -25.38
CA GLY A 108 -3.44 -0.95 -24.32
C GLY A 108 -4.86 -1.41 -24.61
N ILE A 109 -5.65 -1.49 -23.56
CA ILE A 109 -7.07 -1.78 -23.63
C ILE A 109 -7.83 -0.74 -22.81
N ASP A 110 -8.87 -0.16 -23.37
CA ASP A 110 -9.74 0.80 -22.67
C ASP A 110 -10.60 0.10 -21.63
N ARG A 111 -11.04 -1.12 -21.95
CA ARG A 111 -11.87 -1.94 -21.06
C ARG A 111 -11.36 -3.36 -21.00
N VAL A 112 -11.22 -3.89 -19.79
CA VAL A 112 -10.87 -5.30 -19.58
C VAL A 112 -12.08 -6.17 -19.94
N PRO A 113 -11.94 -7.16 -20.87
CA PRO A 113 -13.01 -8.08 -21.20
C PRO A 113 -13.48 -8.83 -19.95
N ARG A 114 -14.78 -8.93 -19.77
CA ARG A 114 -15.34 -9.84 -18.77
C ARG A 114 -15.25 -11.26 -19.30
N ARG A 115 -15.11 -12.23 -18.41
CA ARG A 115 -14.93 -13.66 -18.74
C ARG A 115 -16.24 -14.31 -19.23
N THR A 116 -16.90 -13.68 -20.22
CA THR A 116 -18.10 -14.20 -20.86
C THR A 116 -17.79 -14.39 -22.35
N PRO A 117 -18.18 -15.54 -22.97
CA PRO A 117 -17.87 -15.82 -24.37
C PRO A 117 -18.35 -14.75 -25.36
N ASP A 118 -19.42 -14.04 -25.01
CA ASP A 118 -20.08 -13.05 -25.87
C ASP A 118 -19.77 -11.58 -25.46
N ASP A 119 -18.67 -11.35 -24.72
CA ASP A 119 -18.30 -9.97 -24.36
C ASP A 119 -17.76 -9.23 -25.60
N PRO A 120 -18.46 -8.18 -26.06
CA PRO A 120 -18.01 -7.40 -27.24
C PRO A 120 -16.65 -6.71 -27.04
N ARG A 121 -16.11 -6.72 -25.82
CA ARG A 121 -14.79 -6.19 -25.48
C ARG A 121 -13.66 -7.22 -25.66
N ALA A 122 -13.99 -8.46 -26.05
CA ALA A 122 -13.01 -9.51 -26.34
C ALA A 122 -12.23 -9.29 -27.65
N THR A 123 -12.25 -8.07 -28.19
CA THR A 123 -11.44 -7.67 -29.34
C THR A 123 -9.96 -7.58 -28.96
N PRO A 124 -9.04 -7.88 -29.88
CA PRO A 124 -7.62 -7.66 -29.63
C PRO A 124 -7.33 -6.22 -29.18
N PRO A 125 -6.44 -6.05 -28.19
CA PRO A 125 -6.11 -4.71 -27.70
C PRO A 125 -5.49 -3.86 -28.83
N PRO A 126 -5.89 -2.59 -28.97
CA PRO A 126 -5.32 -1.71 -29.97
C PRO A 126 -3.85 -1.36 -29.63
N LEU A 127 -3.06 -1.16 -30.68
CA LEU A 127 -1.76 -0.53 -30.56
C LEU A 127 -1.96 0.96 -30.30
N ILE A 128 -1.44 1.46 -29.16
CA ILE A 128 -1.56 2.88 -28.81
C ILE A 128 -0.49 3.68 -29.57
N GLU A 129 0.76 3.20 -29.51
CA GLU A 129 1.90 3.89 -30.10
C GLU A 129 2.97 2.88 -30.51
N ASN A 130 3.72 3.23 -31.54
CA ASN A 130 4.87 2.49 -32.01
C ASN A 130 6.07 3.43 -32.09
N VAL A 131 7.07 3.23 -31.24
CA VAL A 131 8.30 4.02 -31.22
C VAL A 131 9.45 3.15 -31.69
N VAL A 132 10.16 3.61 -32.70
CA VAL A 132 11.35 2.95 -33.26
C VAL A 132 12.57 3.77 -32.86
N LEU A 133 13.50 3.17 -32.12
CA LEU A 133 14.79 3.76 -31.79
C LEU A 133 15.86 3.07 -32.63
N GLN A 134 16.55 3.84 -33.44
CA GLN A 134 17.72 3.42 -34.23
C GLN A 134 18.99 3.90 -33.51
N ARG A 135 20.02 3.08 -33.58
CA ARG A 135 21.31 3.36 -32.97
C ARG A 135 22.20 4.16 -33.94
#